data_e3df4d56c8f34a90c4f3d1156ffb63cd
#
_entry.id   e3df4d56c8f34a90c4f3d1156ffb63cd
#
_cell.length_a   1.000
_cell.length_b   1.000
_cell.length_c   1.000
_cell.angle_alpha   90.00
_cell.angle_beta   90.00
_cell.angle_gamma   90.00
#
_symmetry.space_group_name_H-M   'P 1'
#
loop_
_entity.id
_entity.type
_entity.pdbx_description
1 polymer ?
#
loop_
_entity_poly.entity_id
_entity_poly.type
_entity_poly.pdbx_seq_one_letter_code
_entity_poly.pdbx_strand_id
1 'polypeptide(L)'
;MYRVTGEGTGTEEFSKLVRGDKVRILGPLGNGFTVQPGKKAFLIGGGIGVPPMLQLAKDINAGIVQTPGEEKNSGQAAMEGAEIKTAVCDMNIVMGYRDENTFLLDEFKEQAASFVATEDGSVGTKGNVIDAIKENALEADVIYACGPMPMLRALKAYAAEHDMDCFISMEERMACGIGACLACVCKSKDV
;
A
#
# COMPACT_ATOMS: atom_id res chain seq x y z
N MET A 1 -0.68 6.04 10.85
CA MET A 1 -2.14 6.37 10.80
C MET A 1 -2.94 5.13 11.19
N TYR A 2 -4.08 5.26 11.84
CA TYR A 2 -5.00 4.17 12.19
C TYR A 2 -6.45 4.68 12.12
N ARG A 3 -7.38 3.75 12.02
CA ARG A 3 -8.81 4.04 12.00
C ARG A 3 -9.46 3.50 13.27
N VAL A 4 -10.27 4.31 13.94
CA VAL A 4 -11.10 3.84 15.06
C VAL A 4 -12.23 2.96 14.50
N THR A 5 -12.28 1.70 14.94
CA THR A 5 -13.19 0.70 14.37
C THR A 5 -14.48 0.52 15.18
N GLY A 6 -14.60 1.15 16.33
CA GLY A 6 -15.80 1.14 17.15
C GLY A 6 -15.53 1.20 18.64
N GLU A 7 -16.61 1.27 19.41
CA GLU A 7 -16.61 1.28 20.88
C GLU A 7 -16.06 -0.04 21.46
N GLY A 8 -15.25 0.05 22.50
CA GLY A 8 -14.62 -1.12 23.16
C GLY A 8 -13.46 -1.74 22.38
N THR A 9 -12.99 -1.10 21.32
CA THR A 9 -11.86 -1.63 20.52
C THR A 9 -10.52 -1.06 20.96
N GLY A 10 -9.42 -1.79 20.70
CA GLY A 10 -8.07 -1.28 20.95
C GLY A 10 -7.76 0.02 20.21
N THR A 11 -8.37 0.25 19.03
CA THR A 11 -8.20 1.50 18.27
C THR A 11 -8.92 2.67 18.94
N GLU A 12 -10.01 2.45 19.65
CA GLU A 12 -10.63 3.46 20.49
C GLU A 12 -9.74 3.84 21.67
N GLU A 13 -9.15 2.85 22.37
CA GLU A 13 -8.19 3.11 23.43
C GLU A 13 -6.98 3.89 22.93
N PHE A 14 -6.48 3.57 21.73
CA PHE A 14 -5.42 4.34 21.08
C PHE A 14 -5.81 5.81 20.84
N SER A 15 -7.07 6.08 20.52
CA SER A 15 -7.54 7.45 20.27
C SER A 15 -7.54 8.35 21.51
N LYS A 16 -7.49 7.75 22.69
CA LYS A 16 -7.45 8.46 23.99
C LYS A 16 -6.02 8.82 24.43
N LEU A 17 -5.00 8.26 23.76
CA LEU A 17 -3.60 8.52 24.10
C LEU A 17 -3.20 9.97 23.81
N VAL A 18 -2.43 10.54 24.73
CA VAL A 18 -1.91 11.90 24.63
C VAL A 18 -0.38 11.90 24.65
N ARG A 19 0.21 13.03 24.28
CA ARG A 19 1.67 13.18 24.30
C ARG A 19 2.25 12.90 25.71
N GLY A 20 3.15 11.93 25.79
CA GLY A 20 3.78 11.49 27.03
C GLY A 20 3.32 10.11 27.50
N ASP A 21 2.25 9.58 26.97
CA ASP A 21 1.80 8.23 27.24
C ASP A 21 2.80 7.20 26.68
N LYS A 22 2.96 6.11 27.44
CA LYS A 22 3.88 5.03 27.07
C LYS A 22 3.12 3.90 26.39
N VAL A 23 3.54 3.52 25.20
CA VAL A 23 3.01 2.36 24.47
C VAL A 23 4.11 1.31 24.28
N ARG A 24 3.73 0.03 24.26
CA ARG A 24 4.62 -1.06 23.87
C ARG A 24 4.39 -1.38 22.42
N ILE A 25 5.47 -1.37 21.63
CA ILE A 25 5.41 -1.66 20.20
C ILE A 25 6.27 -2.89 19.93
N LEU A 26 5.70 -3.86 19.21
CA LEU A 26 6.43 -4.98 18.64
C LEU A 26 6.60 -4.70 17.15
N GLY A 27 7.83 -4.62 16.69
CA GLY A 27 8.17 -4.33 15.29
C GLY A 27 9.67 -4.27 15.03
N PRO A 28 10.08 -4.16 13.76
CA PRO A 28 9.24 -4.20 12.56
C PRO A 28 8.71 -5.61 12.28
N LEU A 29 7.49 -5.72 11.78
CA LEU A 29 6.85 -7.00 11.47
C LEU A 29 6.39 -7.01 10.00
N GLY A 30 6.32 -8.23 9.43
CA GLY A 30 5.83 -8.46 8.08
C GLY A 30 6.87 -8.22 6.99
N ASN A 31 6.39 -8.22 5.76
CA ASN A 31 7.20 -8.07 4.56
C ASN A 31 6.66 -6.91 3.74
N GLY A 32 7.54 -6.00 3.31
CA GLY A 32 7.22 -4.94 2.36
C GLY A 32 7.04 -5.49 0.94
N PHE A 33 6.66 -4.62 0.03
CA PHE A 33 6.66 -4.94 -1.39
C PHE A 33 8.09 -5.07 -1.92
N THR A 34 8.33 -6.11 -2.72
CA THR A 34 9.55 -6.22 -3.52
C THR A 34 9.32 -5.47 -4.83
N VAL A 35 10.03 -4.37 -5.02
CA VAL A 35 9.86 -3.50 -6.19
C VAL A 35 10.65 -4.05 -7.36
N GLN A 36 10.04 -4.12 -8.54
CA GLN A 36 10.68 -4.54 -9.78
C GLN A 36 11.35 -3.33 -10.46
N PRO A 37 12.70 -3.25 -10.49
CA PRO A 37 13.38 -2.12 -11.08
C PRO A 37 13.14 -1.99 -12.60
N GLY A 38 13.05 -0.76 -13.08
CA GLY A 38 12.91 -0.47 -14.51
C GLY A 38 11.53 -0.70 -15.09
N LYS A 39 10.56 -1.15 -14.28
CA LYS A 39 9.16 -1.28 -14.69
C LYS A 39 8.37 -0.02 -14.36
N LYS A 40 7.38 0.29 -15.20
CA LYS A 40 6.38 1.31 -14.88
C LYS A 40 5.34 0.74 -13.92
N ALA A 41 5.11 1.42 -12.81
CA ALA A 41 4.29 0.89 -11.71
C ALA A 41 2.99 1.68 -11.52
N PHE A 42 1.91 0.96 -11.21
CA PHE A 42 0.75 1.54 -10.51
C PHE A 42 0.90 1.34 -9.01
N LEU A 43 0.85 2.43 -8.25
CA LEU A 43 0.69 2.41 -6.80
C LEU A 43 -0.77 2.71 -6.47
N ILE A 44 -1.50 1.71 -6.00
CA ILE A 44 -2.95 1.82 -5.82
C ILE A 44 -3.33 1.65 -4.35
N GLY A 45 -3.98 2.66 -3.80
CA GLY A 45 -4.44 2.67 -2.41
C GLY A 45 -5.94 2.92 -2.28
N GLY A 46 -6.56 2.27 -1.30
CA GLY A 46 -7.96 2.52 -0.96
C GLY A 46 -8.22 2.47 0.55
N GLY A 47 -8.93 3.46 1.09
CA GLY A 47 -9.23 3.54 2.50
C GLY A 47 -7.97 3.53 3.37
N ILE A 48 -7.85 2.58 4.32
CA ILE A 48 -6.68 2.49 5.20
C ILE A 48 -5.42 2.02 4.45
N GLY A 49 -5.54 1.53 3.23
CA GLY A 49 -4.40 1.18 2.37
C GLY A 49 -3.69 2.39 1.74
N VAL A 50 -4.25 3.59 1.82
CA VAL A 50 -3.64 4.82 1.29
C VAL A 50 -2.30 5.15 1.97
N PRO A 51 -2.16 5.19 3.31
CA PRO A 51 -0.90 5.54 3.96
C PRO A 51 0.29 4.63 3.61
N PRO A 52 0.15 3.29 3.54
CA PRO A 52 1.26 2.42 3.12
C PRO A 52 1.76 2.72 1.71
N MET A 53 0.87 3.08 0.79
CA MET A 53 1.26 3.43 -0.58
C MET A 53 2.08 4.73 -0.63
N LEU A 54 1.80 5.70 0.24
CA LEU A 54 2.62 6.91 0.35
C LEU A 54 4.04 6.59 0.80
N GLN A 55 4.19 5.70 1.79
CA GLN A 55 5.52 5.28 2.22
C GLN A 55 6.27 4.56 1.10
N LEU A 56 5.60 3.65 0.38
CA LEU A 56 6.19 2.96 -0.77
C LEU A 56 6.63 3.95 -1.86
N ALA A 57 5.82 4.97 -2.17
CA ALA A 57 6.18 6.00 -3.14
C ALA A 57 7.44 6.78 -2.72
N LYS A 58 7.53 7.15 -1.44
CA LYS A 58 8.72 7.81 -0.88
C LYS A 58 9.96 6.93 -0.95
N ASP A 59 9.82 5.65 -0.62
CA ASP A 59 10.92 4.68 -0.63
C ASP A 59 11.43 4.43 -2.07
N ILE A 60 10.53 4.33 -3.05
CA ILE A 60 10.90 4.23 -4.48
C ILE A 60 11.68 5.48 -4.93
N ASN A 61 11.21 6.67 -4.61
CA ASN A 61 11.88 7.92 -4.97
C ASN A 61 13.23 8.09 -4.26
N ALA A 62 13.36 7.58 -3.03
CA ALA A 62 14.62 7.60 -2.29
C ALA A 62 15.59 6.48 -2.70
N GLY A 63 15.17 5.55 -3.56
CA GLY A 63 15.96 4.37 -3.91
C GLY A 63 16.09 3.34 -2.78
N ILE A 64 15.24 3.42 -1.76
CA ILE A 64 15.24 2.55 -0.57
C ILE A 64 14.16 1.48 -0.77
N VAL A 65 14.37 0.55 -1.68
CA VAL A 65 13.39 -0.51 -1.97
C VAL A 65 14.05 -1.88 -1.96
N GLN A 66 13.31 -2.89 -1.54
CA GLN A 66 13.74 -4.28 -1.67
C GLN A 66 13.60 -4.71 -3.12
N THR A 67 14.68 -5.27 -3.67
CA THR A 67 14.69 -5.83 -5.02
C THR A 67 14.72 -7.37 -4.98
N PRO A 68 14.27 -8.05 -6.06
CA PRO A 68 14.31 -9.51 -6.13
C PRO A 68 15.75 -10.03 -5.98
N GLY A 69 15.94 -11.03 -5.12
CA GLY A 69 17.25 -11.69 -4.89
C GLY A 69 18.02 -11.20 -3.66
N GLU A 70 17.56 -10.20 -2.95
CA GLU A 70 18.15 -9.81 -1.67
C GLU A 70 17.57 -10.66 -0.54
N GLU A 71 18.39 -11.52 0.09
CA GLU A 71 17.97 -12.29 1.25
C GLU A 71 17.69 -11.37 2.45
N LYS A 72 16.54 -11.60 3.09
CA LYS A 72 16.17 -10.89 4.30
C LYS A 72 17.06 -11.32 5.45
N ASN A 73 18.01 -10.51 5.85
CA ASN A 73 18.54 -10.57 7.20
C ASN A 73 17.49 -10.03 8.16
N SER A 74 16.74 -10.94 8.75
CA SER A 74 15.75 -10.64 9.78
C SER A 74 16.46 -10.04 11.00
N GLY A 75 16.45 -8.72 11.10
CA GLY A 75 16.83 -8.08 12.35
C GLY A 75 17.66 -6.81 12.31
N GLN A 76 18.29 -6.49 11.21
CA GLN A 76 19.11 -5.26 11.10
C GLN A 76 19.15 -4.84 9.65
N ALA A 77 18.47 -3.84 9.25
CA ALA A 77 18.84 -3.04 8.10
C ALA A 77 17.71 -2.13 7.61
N ALA A 78 17.31 -1.24 8.43
CA ALA A 78 16.54 -0.11 7.90
C ALA A 78 17.41 1.16 7.73
N MET A 79 18.71 1.16 8.06
CA MET A 79 19.47 2.42 8.12
C MET A 79 20.93 2.42 7.71
N GLU A 80 21.55 1.31 7.26
CA GLU A 80 22.98 1.40 6.86
C GLU A 80 23.23 0.61 5.58
N GLY A 81 23.52 1.32 4.48
CA GLY A 81 24.31 0.78 3.38
C GLY A 81 23.59 0.19 2.18
N ALA A 82 22.32 0.49 1.93
CA ALA A 82 21.75 0.23 0.61
C ALA A 82 22.45 1.15 -0.40
N GLU A 83 23.28 0.59 -1.28
CA GLU A 83 23.73 1.31 -2.46
C GLU A 83 22.52 1.86 -3.19
N ILE A 84 22.46 3.18 -3.32
CA ILE A 84 21.42 3.89 -4.07
C ILE A 84 21.59 3.48 -5.54
N LYS A 85 21.02 2.35 -5.90
CA LYS A 85 20.77 2.04 -7.31
C LYS A 85 19.62 2.93 -7.74
N THR A 86 19.94 3.96 -8.48
CA THR A 86 19.01 4.86 -9.16
C THR A 86 18.18 4.08 -10.20
N ALA A 87 17.35 3.18 -9.76
CA ALA A 87 16.29 2.64 -10.58
C ALA A 87 15.06 3.53 -10.33
N VAL A 88 15.00 4.65 -11.02
CA VAL A 88 13.77 5.44 -11.09
C VAL A 88 12.71 4.52 -11.68
N CYS A 89 11.86 3.99 -10.82
CA CYS A 89 10.65 3.31 -11.24
C CYS A 89 9.67 4.43 -11.63
N ASP A 90 9.34 4.53 -12.89
CA ASP A 90 8.26 5.42 -13.33
C ASP A 90 6.96 4.93 -12.66
N MET A 91 6.25 5.81 -11.96
CA MET A 91 5.06 5.41 -11.22
C MET A 91 3.89 6.37 -11.43
N ASN A 92 2.71 5.78 -11.58
CA ASN A 92 1.44 6.47 -11.49
C ASN A 92 0.75 6.07 -10.19
N ILE A 93 0.32 7.05 -9.41
CA ILE A 93 -0.35 6.85 -8.14
C ILE A 93 -1.84 6.99 -8.35
N VAL A 94 -2.63 5.97 -7.97
CA VAL A 94 -4.10 5.98 -8.12
C VAL A 94 -4.75 5.69 -6.78
N MET A 95 -5.40 6.69 -6.20
CA MET A 95 -6.00 6.60 -4.87
C MET A 95 -7.53 6.60 -4.94
N GLY A 96 -8.14 5.64 -4.24
CA GLY A 96 -9.59 5.49 -4.12
C GLY A 96 -10.10 5.98 -2.77
N TYR A 97 -11.08 6.88 -2.82
CA TYR A 97 -11.77 7.42 -1.65
C TYR A 97 -13.29 7.26 -1.81
N ARG A 98 -14.04 7.49 -0.75
CA ARG A 98 -15.51 7.46 -0.80
C ARG A 98 -16.10 8.79 -1.25
N ASP A 99 -15.49 9.88 -0.76
CA ASP A 99 -16.00 11.24 -0.86
C ASP A 99 -14.83 12.24 -0.99
N GLU A 100 -15.12 13.50 -0.82
CA GLU A 100 -14.15 14.61 -0.90
C GLU A 100 -13.01 14.56 0.14
N ASN A 101 -13.09 13.69 1.14
CA ASN A 101 -12.06 13.55 2.17
C ASN A 101 -10.86 12.77 1.64
N THR A 102 -10.09 13.40 0.78
CA THR A 102 -8.91 12.84 0.09
C THR A 102 -7.63 13.05 0.89
N PHE A 103 -7.56 12.46 2.09
CA PHE A 103 -6.40 12.60 2.97
C PHE A 103 -5.09 12.11 2.32
N LEU A 104 -3.97 12.79 2.61
CA LEU A 104 -2.62 12.55 2.06
C LEU A 104 -2.48 12.79 0.54
N LEU A 105 -3.48 13.36 -0.13
CA LEU A 105 -3.42 13.56 -1.59
C LEU A 105 -2.31 14.52 -1.99
N ASP A 106 -2.11 15.58 -1.24
CA ASP A 106 -1.08 16.57 -1.58
C ASP A 106 0.32 16.00 -1.41
N GLU A 107 0.54 15.18 -0.39
CA GLU A 107 1.80 14.45 -0.20
C GLU A 107 2.07 13.46 -1.34
N PHE A 108 1.04 12.83 -1.91
CA PHE A 108 1.19 11.98 -3.09
C PHE A 108 1.58 12.77 -4.34
N LYS A 109 0.98 13.94 -4.56
CA LYS A 109 1.32 14.82 -5.69
C LYS A 109 2.79 15.27 -5.68
N GLU A 110 3.39 15.34 -4.48
CA GLU A 110 4.83 15.61 -4.34
C GLU A 110 5.70 14.43 -4.78
N GLN A 111 5.16 13.21 -4.81
CA GLN A 111 5.92 12.02 -5.14
C GLN A 111 5.89 11.68 -6.63
N ALA A 112 4.71 11.72 -7.25
CA ALA A 112 4.51 11.38 -8.67
C ALA A 112 3.15 11.88 -9.19
N ALA A 113 2.88 11.61 -10.47
CA ALA A 113 1.57 11.83 -11.08
C ALA A 113 0.50 11.06 -10.30
N SER A 114 -0.45 11.80 -9.72
CA SER A 114 -1.44 11.27 -8.79
C SER A 114 -2.86 11.49 -9.30
N PHE A 115 -3.61 10.41 -9.36
CA PHE A 115 -4.98 10.33 -9.85
C PHE A 115 -5.90 9.89 -8.71
N VAL A 116 -7.12 10.41 -8.71
CA VAL A 116 -8.10 10.15 -7.66
C VAL A 116 -9.37 9.59 -8.25
N ALA A 117 -9.91 8.57 -7.60
CA ALA A 117 -11.29 8.13 -7.81
C ALA A 117 -12.09 8.33 -6.52
N THR A 118 -13.30 8.86 -6.63
CA THR A 118 -14.26 8.94 -5.51
C THR A 118 -15.56 8.24 -5.88
N GLU A 119 -16.12 7.48 -4.94
CA GLU A 119 -17.37 6.73 -5.19
C GLU A 119 -18.52 7.68 -5.57
N ASP A 120 -18.61 8.85 -4.93
CA ASP A 120 -19.64 9.87 -5.17
C ASP A 120 -19.32 10.80 -6.34
N GLY A 121 -18.07 10.85 -6.81
CA GLY A 121 -17.62 11.73 -7.88
C GLY A 121 -17.33 13.16 -7.41
N SER A 122 -17.13 13.38 -6.11
CA SER A 122 -16.82 14.70 -5.55
C SER A 122 -15.45 15.23 -5.96
N VAL A 123 -14.46 14.33 -6.12
CA VAL A 123 -13.09 14.67 -6.54
C VAL A 123 -12.58 13.63 -7.53
N GLY A 124 -11.98 14.09 -8.64
CA GLY A 124 -11.38 13.23 -9.65
C GLY A 124 -12.41 12.42 -10.44
N THR A 125 -12.06 11.18 -10.79
CA THR A 125 -12.92 10.26 -11.51
C THR A 125 -14.02 9.73 -10.60
N LYS A 126 -15.26 9.77 -11.08
CA LYS A 126 -16.39 9.13 -10.37
C LYS A 126 -16.34 7.62 -10.55
N GLY A 127 -16.24 6.89 -9.44
CA GLY A 127 -16.23 5.44 -9.46
C GLY A 127 -15.08 4.86 -8.62
N ASN A 128 -14.41 3.84 -9.15
CA ASN A 128 -13.33 3.14 -8.50
C ASN A 128 -11.97 3.42 -9.17
N VAL A 129 -10.91 2.87 -8.61
CA VAL A 129 -9.53 3.08 -9.11
C VAL A 129 -9.32 2.59 -10.54
N ILE A 130 -10.02 1.55 -10.98
CA ILE A 130 -9.94 1.05 -12.37
C ILE A 130 -10.60 2.04 -13.33
N ASP A 131 -11.69 2.69 -12.91
CA ASP A 131 -12.34 3.72 -13.70
C ASP A 131 -11.39 4.90 -13.90
N ALA A 132 -10.65 5.30 -12.86
CA ALA A 132 -9.62 6.35 -12.98
C ALA A 132 -8.48 5.94 -13.92
N ILE A 133 -8.01 4.69 -13.87
CA ILE A 133 -6.99 4.19 -14.79
C ILE A 133 -7.47 4.29 -16.24
N LYS A 134 -8.70 3.84 -16.51
CA LYS A 134 -9.28 3.85 -17.87
C LYS A 134 -9.56 5.26 -18.38
N GLU A 135 -10.15 6.12 -17.56
CA GLU A 135 -10.50 7.49 -17.94
C GLU A 135 -9.25 8.31 -18.29
N ASN A 136 -8.16 8.11 -17.56
CA ASN A 136 -6.89 8.82 -17.80
C ASN A 136 -5.95 8.07 -18.74
N ALA A 137 -6.39 6.98 -19.37
CA ALA A 137 -5.60 6.15 -20.29
C ALA A 137 -4.21 5.80 -19.72
N LEU A 138 -4.16 5.40 -18.44
CA LEU A 138 -2.91 5.10 -17.76
C LEU A 138 -2.41 3.70 -18.13
N GLU A 139 -1.10 3.55 -18.23
CA GLU A 139 -0.43 2.29 -18.51
C GLU A 139 0.64 2.00 -17.47
N ALA A 140 0.83 0.72 -17.16
CA ALA A 140 1.93 0.23 -16.32
C ALA A 140 2.22 -1.24 -16.62
N ASP A 141 3.37 -1.72 -16.11
CA ASP A 141 3.81 -3.12 -16.24
C ASP A 141 3.49 -3.91 -14.96
N VAL A 142 3.34 -3.21 -13.84
CA VAL A 142 3.17 -3.83 -12.52
C VAL A 142 2.22 -3.02 -11.63
N ILE A 143 1.43 -3.73 -10.83
CA ILE A 143 0.53 -3.13 -9.82
C ILE A 143 1.04 -3.46 -8.41
N TYR A 144 1.16 -2.44 -7.57
CA TYR A 144 1.31 -2.56 -6.11
C TYR A 144 0.07 -1.98 -5.46
N ALA A 145 -0.67 -2.79 -4.72
CA ALA A 145 -1.95 -2.36 -4.18
C ALA A 145 -2.18 -2.73 -2.71
N CYS A 146 -2.79 -1.80 -1.97
CA CYS A 146 -3.24 -2.00 -0.60
C CYS A 146 -4.62 -1.38 -0.41
N GLY A 147 -5.57 -2.13 0.16
CA GLY A 147 -6.91 -1.62 0.41
C GLY A 147 -7.96 -2.71 0.58
N PRO A 148 -9.25 -2.36 0.44
CA PRO A 148 -10.35 -3.29 0.66
C PRO A 148 -10.34 -4.48 -0.30
N MET A 149 -10.71 -5.66 0.20
CA MET A 149 -10.75 -6.90 -0.59
C MET A 149 -11.50 -6.82 -1.93
N PRO A 150 -12.65 -6.12 -2.04
CA PRO A 150 -13.31 -5.95 -3.33
C PRO A 150 -12.43 -5.24 -4.36
N MET A 151 -11.72 -4.17 -3.96
CA MET A 151 -10.77 -3.46 -4.80
C MET A 151 -9.61 -4.37 -5.24
N LEU A 152 -9.00 -5.10 -4.30
CA LEU A 152 -7.88 -6.00 -4.59
C LEU A 152 -8.29 -7.13 -5.57
N ARG A 153 -9.50 -7.67 -5.43
CA ARG A 153 -10.04 -8.68 -6.37
C ARG A 153 -10.25 -8.11 -7.76
N ALA A 154 -10.78 -6.90 -7.86
CA ALA A 154 -10.98 -6.22 -9.15
C ALA A 154 -9.63 -5.91 -9.82
N LEU A 155 -8.63 -5.45 -9.07
CA LEU A 155 -7.28 -5.22 -9.58
C LEU A 155 -6.58 -6.49 -10.04
N LYS A 156 -6.77 -7.62 -9.32
CA LYS A 156 -6.26 -8.91 -9.75
C LYS A 156 -6.84 -9.34 -11.10
N ALA A 157 -8.15 -9.16 -11.30
CA ALA A 157 -8.80 -9.46 -12.57
C ALA A 157 -8.29 -8.54 -13.69
N TYR A 158 -8.21 -7.24 -13.42
CA TYR A 158 -7.67 -6.23 -14.34
C TYR A 158 -6.23 -6.56 -14.76
N ALA A 159 -5.37 -6.92 -13.82
CA ALA A 159 -3.99 -7.29 -14.11
C ALA A 159 -3.90 -8.53 -15.00
N ALA A 160 -4.75 -9.54 -14.76
CA ALA A 160 -4.80 -10.75 -15.59
C ALA A 160 -5.27 -10.47 -17.02
N GLU A 161 -6.19 -9.53 -17.23
CA GLU A 161 -6.66 -9.11 -18.55
C GLU A 161 -5.59 -8.36 -19.35
N HIS A 162 -4.66 -7.69 -18.66
CA HIS A 162 -3.65 -6.81 -19.26
C HIS A 162 -2.23 -7.38 -19.19
N ASP A 163 -2.08 -8.65 -18.81
CA ASP A 163 -0.79 -9.36 -18.66
C ASP A 163 0.21 -8.60 -17.75
N MET A 164 -0.29 -8.09 -16.63
CA MET A 164 0.48 -7.31 -15.67
C MET A 164 0.79 -8.12 -14.42
N ASP A 165 1.98 -7.91 -13.85
CA ASP A 165 2.28 -8.40 -12.50
C ASP A 165 1.44 -7.63 -11.46
N CYS A 166 0.92 -8.34 -10.44
CA CYS A 166 0.08 -7.72 -9.42
C CYS A 166 0.46 -8.18 -8.01
N PHE A 167 1.00 -7.26 -7.24
CA PHE A 167 1.37 -7.47 -5.83
C PHE A 167 0.35 -6.77 -4.94
N ILE A 168 -0.29 -7.52 -4.05
CA ILE A 168 -1.32 -7.01 -3.15
C ILE A 168 -0.93 -7.20 -1.68
N SER A 169 -1.18 -6.18 -0.87
CA SER A 169 -1.10 -6.27 0.58
C SER A 169 -2.48 -6.61 1.13
N MET A 170 -2.60 -7.77 1.76
CA MET A 170 -3.86 -8.24 2.33
C MET A 170 -3.96 -7.86 3.80
N GLU A 171 -5.15 -7.42 4.23
CA GLU A 171 -5.46 -7.21 5.63
C GLU A 171 -6.00 -8.50 6.24
N GLU A 172 -5.31 -9.02 7.27
CA GLU A 172 -5.78 -10.13 8.08
C GLU A 172 -5.73 -9.80 9.56
N ARG A 173 -6.60 -10.43 10.33
CA ARG A 173 -6.63 -10.27 11.79
C ARG A 173 -5.42 -10.96 12.40
N MET A 174 -4.49 -10.15 12.87
CA MET A 174 -3.26 -10.64 13.48
C MET A 174 -3.41 -10.74 14.99
N ALA A 175 -3.19 -11.92 15.56
CA ALA A 175 -3.24 -12.13 17.00
C ALA A 175 -1.86 -12.02 17.65
N CYS A 176 -0.89 -12.87 17.28
CA CYS A 176 0.44 -12.88 17.92
C CYS A 176 1.45 -11.88 17.33
N GLY A 177 1.34 -11.54 16.06
CA GLY A 177 2.29 -10.67 15.35
C GLY A 177 3.67 -11.28 15.06
N ILE A 178 3.93 -12.52 15.46
CA ILE A 178 5.24 -13.20 15.34
C ILE A 178 5.20 -14.50 14.55
N GLY A 179 4.09 -14.78 13.84
CA GLY A 179 3.93 -15.98 13.03
C GLY A 179 3.66 -17.28 13.80
N ALA A 180 3.50 -17.26 15.12
CA ALA A 180 3.37 -18.47 15.92
C ALA A 180 1.95 -19.07 15.93
N CYS A 181 0.90 -18.24 15.93
CA CYS A 181 -0.48 -18.72 16.08
C CYS A 181 -1.18 -19.06 14.75
N LEU A 182 -0.59 -18.72 13.62
CA LEU A 182 -1.11 -18.93 12.26
C LEU A 182 -2.51 -18.34 11.99
N ALA A 183 -3.01 -17.44 12.84
CA ALA A 183 -4.35 -16.86 12.70
C ALA A 183 -4.50 -15.96 11.46
N CYS A 184 -3.40 -15.35 10.98
CA CYS A 184 -3.37 -14.47 9.81
C CYS A 184 -2.83 -15.14 8.55
N VAL A 185 -2.76 -16.49 8.51
CA VAL A 185 -2.27 -17.21 7.33
C VAL A 185 -3.32 -17.19 6.23
N CYS A 186 -2.89 -16.77 5.03
CA CYS A 186 -3.70 -16.83 3.83
C CYS A 186 -3.34 -18.09 3.02
N LYS A 187 -4.37 -18.79 2.54
CA LYS A 187 -4.17 -19.95 1.66
C LYS A 187 -3.92 -19.50 0.24
N SER A 188 -2.73 -19.80 -0.31
CA SER A 188 -2.45 -19.60 -1.73
C SER A 188 -2.92 -20.78 -2.56
N LYS A 189 -3.02 -20.61 -3.89
CA LYS A 189 -3.42 -21.70 -4.81
C LYS A 189 -2.25 -22.62 -5.16
N ASP A 190 -1.03 -22.20 -4.93
CA ASP A 190 0.18 -22.83 -5.45
C ASP A 190 0.97 -23.61 -4.38
N VAL A 191 0.28 -24.03 -3.30
CA VAL A 191 0.85 -24.88 -2.23
C VAL A 191 -0.09 -26.03 -1.94
#